data_bbcd3bdeadf14778b9244081bc18d41f
#
_entry.id   bbcd3bdeadf14778b9244081bc18d41f
#
_cell.length_a   1.000
_cell.length_b   1.000
_cell.length_c   1.000
_cell.angle_alpha   90.00
_cell.angle_beta   90.00
_cell.angle_gamma   90.00
#
_symmetry.space_group_name_H-M   'P 1'
#
loop_
_entity.id
_entity.type
_entity.pdbx_description
1 polymer ?
#
loop_
_entity_poly.entity_id
_entity_poly.type
_entity_poly.pdbx_seq_one_letter_code
_entity_poly.pdbx_strand_id
1 'polypeptide(L)'
;VLPGQGISLQRHKSRHEFWHVTSGKCVVEQYIPSGYSLPVIEMSKHSQVVIPQHDWHRLYNPYDEPCQVVEIQYGDSCIEEDIERR
;
A
#
# COMPACT_ATOMS: atom_id res chain seq x y z
N VAL A 1 -8.86 6.98 -1.68
CA VAL A 1 -7.88 7.63 -2.57
C VAL A 1 -8.61 8.26 -3.73
N LEU A 2 -8.47 9.55 -3.90
CA LEU A 2 -9.12 10.30 -4.97
C LEU A 2 -8.44 10.04 -6.32
N PRO A 3 -9.17 10.24 -7.44
CA PRO A 3 -8.60 10.10 -8.77
C PRO A 3 -7.31 10.93 -8.95
N GLY A 4 -6.29 10.34 -9.55
CA GLY A 4 -5.00 10.98 -9.80
C GLY A 4 -4.13 11.18 -8.57
N GLN A 5 -4.54 10.67 -7.41
CA GLN A 5 -3.81 10.84 -6.15
C GLN A 5 -3.33 9.51 -5.58
N GLY A 6 -2.42 9.58 -4.64
CA GLY A 6 -1.90 8.41 -3.95
C GLY A 6 -1.09 8.81 -2.73
N ILE A 7 -0.63 7.80 -1.99
CA ILE A 7 0.27 7.99 -0.86
C ILE A 7 1.72 8.05 -1.34
N SER A 8 2.60 8.61 -0.51
CA SER A 8 4.04 8.59 -0.79
C SER A 8 4.58 7.17 -0.76
N LEU A 9 5.71 6.94 -1.41
CA LEU A 9 6.44 5.67 -1.31
C LEU A 9 6.98 5.53 0.12
N GLN A 10 6.62 4.47 0.82
CA GLN A 10 6.86 4.28 2.24
C GLN A 10 7.30 2.85 2.56
N ARG A 11 7.98 2.67 3.68
CA ARG A 11 8.17 1.36 4.29
C ARG A 11 8.13 1.44 5.81
N HIS A 12 7.89 0.30 6.46
CA HIS A 12 7.83 0.16 7.90
C HIS A 12 8.75 -0.98 8.35
N LYS A 13 9.42 -0.81 9.49
CA LYS A 13 10.38 -1.78 10.01
C LYS A 13 9.78 -2.79 10.98
N SER A 14 8.69 -2.41 11.65
CA SER A 14 8.14 -3.18 12.76
C SER A 14 6.72 -3.66 12.55
N ARG A 15 6.17 -3.48 11.35
CA ARG A 15 4.80 -3.89 11.08
C ARG A 15 4.61 -4.36 9.65
N HIS A 16 3.60 -5.22 9.48
CA HIS A 16 3.03 -5.57 8.19
C HIS A 16 1.74 -4.79 7.98
N GLU A 17 1.28 -4.72 6.76
CA GLU A 17 -0.03 -4.14 6.44
C GLU A 17 -0.82 -5.10 5.56
N PHE A 18 -2.12 -5.15 5.79
CA PHE A 18 -3.07 -5.86 4.94
C PHE A 18 -4.05 -4.83 4.40
N TRP A 19 -4.16 -4.75 3.09
CA TRP A 19 -5.03 -3.80 2.42
C TRP A 19 -6.16 -4.53 1.68
N HIS A 20 -7.38 -4.02 1.85
CA HIS A 20 -8.58 -4.55 1.23
C HIS A 20 -9.35 -3.42 0.56
N VAL A 21 -9.61 -3.53 -0.74
CA VAL A 21 -10.39 -2.54 -1.49
C VAL A 21 -11.87 -2.81 -1.25
N THR A 22 -12.60 -1.83 -0.74
CA THR A 22 -14.03 -1.92 -0.49
C THR A 22 -14.86 -1.32 -1.62
N SER A 23 -14.31 -0.37 -2.37
CA SER A 23 -14.96 0.19 -3.56
C SER A 23 -13.93 0.84 -4.48
N GLY A 24 -14.25 0.90 -5.78
CA GLY A 24 -13.39 1.50 -6.78
C GLY A 24 -12.23 0.61 -7.17
N LYS A 25 -11.21 1.23 -7.80
CA LYS A 25 -9.99 0.56 -8.24
C LYS A 25 -8.77 1.38 -7.85
N CYS A 26 -7.71 0.69 -7.46
CA CYS A 26 -6.42 1.29 -7.14
C CYS A 26 -5.29 0.45 -7.71
N VAL A 27 -4.09 1.00 -7.71
CA VAL A 27 -2.87 0.31 -8.12
C VAL A 27 -1.88 0.34 -6.96
N VAL A 28 -1.24 -0.81 -6.70
CA VAL A 28 -0.22 -0.96 -5.68
C VAL A 28 1.14 -1.20 -6.34
N GLU A 29 2.11 -0.39 -5.98
CA GLU A 29 3.52 -0.60 -6.31
C GLU A 29 4.24 -1.11 -5.07
N GLN A 30 5.09 -2.13 -5.25
CA GLN A 30 5.92 -2.69 -4.19
C GLN A 30 7.34 -2.88 -4.67
N TYR A 31 8.29 -2.69 -3.76
CA TYR A 31 9.71 -2.92 -3.99
C TYR A 31 10.26 -3.70 -2.80
N ILE A 32 10.98 -4.79 -3.05
CA ILE A 32 11.67 -5.52 -1.98
C ILE A 32 12.80 -4.67 -1.40
N PRO A 33 13.30 -4.98 -0.18
CA PRO A 33 14.30 -4.12 0.48
C PRO A 33 15.56 -3.86 -0.35
N SER A 34 15.96 -4.77 -1.23
CA SER A 34 17.10 -4.57 -2.12
C SER A 34 16.85 -3.56 -3.25
N GLY A 35 15.61 -3.10 -3.43
CA GLY A 35 15.24 -2.09 -4.43
C GLY A 35 14.64 -2.64 -5.72
N TYR A 36 14.59 -3.95 -5.92
CA TYR A 36 13.91 -4.52 -7.08
C TYR A 36 12.41 -4.31 -6.99
N SER A 37 11.82 -3.85 -8.07
CA SER A 37 10.36 -3.70 -8.15
C SER A 37 9.69 -5.05 -8.32
N LEU A 38 8.54 -5.20 -7.65
CA LEU A 38 7.62 -6.30 -7.91
C LEU A 38 6.62 -5.86 -8.99
N PRO A 39 5.93 -6.80 -9.65
CA PRO A 39 4.88 -6.44 -10.60
C PRO A 39 3.85 -5.52 -9.96
N VAL A 40 3.41 -4.50 -10.68
CA VAL A 40 2.34 -3.61 -10.24
C VAL A 40 1.05 -4.41 -10.12
N ILE A 41 0.34 -4.25 -9.00
CA ILE A 41 -0.90 -4.95 -8.74
C ILE A 41 -2.07 -4.01 -8.95
N GLU A 42 -2.96 -4.36 -9.88
CA GLU A 42 -4.22 -3.67 -10.09
C GLU A 42 -5.25 -4.26 -9.15
N MET A 43 -5.85 -3.43 -8.28
CA MET A 43 -6.82 -3.86 -7.27
C MET A 43 -8.19 -3.30 -7.60
N SER A 44 -9.21 -4.14 -7.49
CA SER A 44 -10.61 -3.75 -7.62
C SER A 44 -11.37 -4.14 -6.36
N LYS A 45 -12.69 -3.87 -6.33
CA LYS A 45 -13.53 -4.23 -5.19
C LYS A 45 -13.29 -5.69 -4.77
N HIS A 46 -13.04 -5.90 -3.49
CA HIS A 46 -12.70 -7.17 -2.83
C HIS A 46 -11.27 -7.67 -3.05
N SER A 47 -10.44 -6.97 -3.79
CA SER A 47 -9.02 -7.32 -3.89
C SER A 47 -8.32 -7.07 -2.56
N GLN A 48 -7.31 -7.91 -2.27
CA GLN A 48 -6.53 -7.86 -1.03
C GLN A 48 -5.06 -7.98 -1.36
N VAL A 49 -4.22 -7.31 -0.57
CA VAL A 49 -2.77 -7.42 -0.67
C VAL A 49 -2.14 -7.35 0.72
N VAL A 50 -1.08 -8.13 0.93
CA VAL A 50 -0.25 -8.05 2.13
C VAL A 50 1.03 -7.28 1.78
N ILE A 51 1.34 -6.29 2.59
CA ILE A 51 2.59 -5.52 2.48
C ILE A 51 3.50 -5.97 3.63
N PRO A 52 4.52 -6.78 3.35
CA PRO A 52 5.45 -7.23 4.39
C PRO A 52 6.27 -6.10 4.99
N GLN A 53 6.82 -6.32 6.20
CA GLN A 53 7.82 -5.43 6.78
C GLN A 53 8.95 -5.17 5.78
N HIS A 54 9.51 -3.99 5.84
CA HIS A 54 10.66 -3.53 5.05
C HIS A 54 10.41 -3.31 3.56
N ASP A 55 9.31 -3.80 3.00
CA ASP A 55 9.01 -3.56 1.59
C ASP A 55 8.55 -2.12 1.40
N TRP A 56 9.12 -1.46 0.41
CA TRP A 56 8.63 -0.17 -0.04
C TRP A 56 7.28 -0.38 -0.74
N HIS A 57 6.32 0.47 -0.46
CA HIS A 57 4.99 0.36 -1.03
C HIS A 57 4.37 1.72 -1.29
N ARG A 58 3.52 1.76 -2.28
CA ARG A 58 2.76 2.95 -2.67
C ARG A 58 1.41 2.52 -3.21
N LEU A 59 0.35 3.20 -2.76
CA LEU A 59 -1.00 3.04 -3.27
C LEU A 59 -1.37 4.31 -4.03
N TYR A 60 -1.90 4.18 -5.25
CA TYR A 60 -2.40 5.34 -5.98
C TYR A 60 -3.59 4.97 -6.86
N ASN A 61 -4.34 5.98 -7.27
CA ASN A 61 -5.54 5.83 -8.06
C ASN A 61 -5.38 6.52 -9.43
N PRO A 62 -5.04 5.78 -10.50
CA PRO A 62 -4.93 6.35 -11.84
C PRO A 62 -6.27 6.44 -12.56
N TYR A 63 -7.38 6.04 -11.92
CA TYR A 63 -8.70 5.95 -12.53
C TYR A 63 -9.54 7.20 -12.26
N ASP A 64 -10.76 7.20 -12.79
CA ASP A 64 -11.66 8.37 -12.74
C ASP A 64 -12.57 8.40 -11.51
N GLU A 65 -12.65 7.31 -10.76
CA GLU A 65 -13.50 7.20 -9.58
C GLU A 65 -12.67 7.05 -8.31
N PRO A 66 -13.19 7.53 -7.15
CA PRO A 66 -12.51 7.32 -5.88
C PRO A 66 -12.38 5.84 -5.54
N CYS A 67 -11.31 5.49 -4.83
CA CYS A 67 -11.06 4.16 -4.31
C CYS A 67 -11.05 4.20 -2.79
N GLN A 68 -11.78 3.27 -2.15
CA GLN A 68 -11.79 3.11 -0.69
C GLN A 68 -11.05 1.85 -0.31
N VAL A 69 -10.13 1.99 0.63
CA VAL A 69 -9.26 0.91 1.09
C VAL A 69 -9.28 0.85 2.61
N VAL A 70 -9.45 -0.36 3.15
CA VAL A 70 -9.30 -0.64 4.57
C VAL A 70 -7.92 -1.22 4.80
N GLU A 71 -7.20 -0.67 5.77
CA GLU A 71 -5.88 -1.14 6.17
C GLU A 71 -5.94 -1.80 7.54
N ILE A 72 -5.26 -2.94 7.68
CA ILE A 72 -4.99 -3.58 8.97
C ILE A 72 -3.48 -3.62 9.15
N GLN A 73 -3.01 -3.02 10.24
CA GLN A 73 -1.61 -3.00 10.62
C GLN A 73 -1.37 -4.03 11.70
N TYR A 74 -0.32 -4.83 11.58
CA TYR A 74 0.01 -5.84 12.58
C TYR A 74 1.51 -6.13 12.60
N GLY A 75 2.00 -6.56 13.74
CA GLY A 75 3.42 -6.87 13.95
C GLY A 75 3.87 -6.45 15.35
N ASP A 76 5.19 -6.28 15.51
CA ASP A 76 5.79 -5.98 16.81
C ASP A 76 5.41 -4.59 17.32
N SER A 77 5.25 -3.62 16.40
CA SER A 77 4.91 -2.24 16.74
C SER A 77 4.19 -1.58 15.58
N CYS A 78 3.14 -0.83 15.89
CA CYS A 78 2.36 -0.08 14.89
C CYS A 78 2.38 1.43 15.24
N ILE A 79 3.56 1.98 15.50
CA ILE A 79 3.75 3.40 15.82
C ILE A 79 4.04 4.20 14.55
N GLU A 80 3.54 5.44 14.52
CA GLU A 80 3.67 6.31 13.33
C GLU A 80 5.11 6.69 13.03
N GLU A 81 5.98 6.75 14.04
CA GLU A 81 7.39 7.05 13.87
C GLU A 81 8.15 5.95 13.12
N ASP A 82 7.59 4.73 13.03
CA ASP A 82 8.17 3.64 12.28
C ASP A 82 7.81 3.73 10.79
N ILE A 83 8.11 4.86 10.19
CA ILE A 83 7.86 5.09 8.77
C ILE A 83 9.08 5.72 8.11
N GLU A 84 9.46 5.17 6.97
CA GLU A 84 10.42 5.79 6.06
C GLU A 84 9.70 6.19 4.78
N ARG A 85 10.03 7.37 4.27
CA ARG A 85 9.46 7.88 3.01
C ARG A 85 10.57 8.12 2.01
N ARG A 86 10.19 7.99 0.78
CA ARG A 86 11.10 8.16 -0.33
C ARG A 86 10.62 9.24 -1.28
#